data_653d3baf8a07096fd5d3609c8665af3a
#
_entry.id   653d3baf8a07096fd5d3609c8665af3a
#
_cell.length_a   1.000
_cell.length_b   1.000
_cell.length_c   1.000
_cell.angle_alpha   90.00
_cell.angle_beta   90.00
_cell.angle_gamma   90.00
#
_symmetry.space_group_name_H-M   'P 1'
#
loop_
_entity.id
_entity.type
_entity.pdbx_description
1 polymer ?
#
loop_
_entity_poly.entity_id
_entity_poly.type
_entity_poly.pdbx_seq_one_letter_code
_entity_poly.pdbx_strand_id
1 'polypeptide(L)'
;ARHRPADAVLSEAGRDDAARLEADRVWIVDPLDGSSDFGWSDHWSVHVALIENGEPTAGAVAVPGWGTTYRSHPAPEPIMSRVGERPAIVVSRSRRHIDGRMLHERLGADVMAVGSAGVKAMAVVRGEVDAYVHGGGLYEWDSAAPVVVARAAGLVCCRLDGSELVFNKRDPWSPGLIVSRPHLVEDILDVMSPRIR
;
A
#
# COMPACT_ATOMS: atom_id res chain seq x y z
N ALA A 1 11.93 12.16 16.67
CA ALA A 1 13.18 12.65 17.23
C ALA A 1 13.04 13.98 18.00
N ARG A 2 13.10 15.18 17.37
CA ARG A 2 13.18 16.46 18.13
C ARG A 2 11.95 16.73 19.03
N HIS A 3 10.74 16.42 18.59
CA HIS A 3 9.50 16.67 19.34
C HIS A 3 8.96 15.42 20.06
N ARG A 4 9.46 14.25 19.74
CA ARG A 4 9.06 12.95 20.27
C ARG A 4 10.30 12.07 20.47
N PRO A 5 11.15 12.34 21.47
CA PRO A 5 12.45 11.67 21.61
C PRO A 5 12.33 10.20 22.02
N ALA A 6 11.19 9.78 22.56
CA ALA A 6 10.92 8.39 22.95
C ALA A 6 10.34 7.53 21.81
N ASP A 7 9.95 8.13 20.69
CA ASP A 7 9.40 7.39 19.57
C ASP A 7 10.55 6.77 18.74
N ALA A 8 10.36 5.52 18.31
CA ALA A 8 11.29 4.85 17.41
C ALA A 8 10.95 5.14 15.92
N VAL A 9 11.89 4.84 15.04
CA VAL A 9 11.73 5.03 13.58
C VAL A 9 12.23 3.80 12.84
N LEU A 10 11.43 3.30 11.91
CA LEU A 10 11.81 2.37 10.86
C LEU A 10 11.74 3.09 9.51
N SER A 11 12.82 3.11 8.73
CA SER A 11 12.85 3.82 7.45
C SER A 11 13.76 3.14 6.46
N GLU A 12 13.42 3.21 5.17
CA GLU A 12 14.27 2.76 4.06
C GLU A 12 15.66 3.42 4.10
N ALA A 13 15.71 4.72 4.36
CA ALA A 13 16.95 5.51 4.37
C ALA A 13 17.73 5.43 5.69
N GLY A 14 17.18 4.77 6.71
CA GLY A 14 17.75 4.69 8.06
C GLY A 14 18.37 3.33 8.34
N ARG A 15 19.33 3.31 9.32
CA ARG A 15 19.76 2.04 9.90
C ARG A 15 18.62 1.52 10.78
N ASP A 16 18.23 0.27 10.60
CA ASP A 16 17.26 -0.38 11.47
C ASP A 16 17.86 -0.61 12.86
N ASP A 17 17.12 -0.21 13.89
CA ASP A 17 17.43 -0.44 15.30
C ASP A 17 16.37 -1.36 15.90
N ALA A 18 16.80 -2.54 16.36
CA ALA A 18 15.92 -3.52 16.98
C ALA A 18 15.22 -3.00 18.25
N ALA A 19 15.71 -1.92 18.88
CA ALA A 19 15.03 -1.26 20.00
C ALA A 19 13.61 -0.77 19.65
N ARG A 20 13.30 -0.55 18.36
CA ARG A 20 11.94 -0.22 17.91
C ARG A 20 10.90 -1.30 18.24
N LEU A 21 11.32 -2.56 18.39
CA LEU A 21 10.40 -3.66 18.69
C LEU A 21 9.82 -3.60 20.11
N GLU A 22 10.49 -2.87 20.99
CA GLU A 22 10.07 -2.65 22.40
C GLU A 22 9.43 -1.27 22.61
N ALA A 23 9.36 -0.46 21.55
CA ALA A 23 8.82 0.90 21.64
C ALA A 23 7.29 0.88 21.48
N ASP A 24 6.58 1.62 22.35
CA ASP A 24 5.12 1.79 22.28
C ASP A 24 4.68 2.48 20.97
N ARG A 25 5.55 3.33 20.40
CA ARG A 25 5.29 4.07 19.17
C ARG A 25 6.46 4.00 18.21
N VAL A 26 6.14 3.63 16.97
CA VAL A 26 7.12 3.53 15.87
C VAL A 26 6.61 4.30 14.66
N TRP A 27 7.42 5.22 14.16
CA TRP A 27 7.18 5.85 12.87
C TRP A 27 7.78 5.00 11.76
N ILE A 28 6.97 4.59 10.79
CA ILE A 28 7.43 3.90 9.59
C ILE A 28 7.42 4.90 8.44
N VAL A 29 8.60 5.12 7.83
CA VAL A 29 8.81 6.21 6.87
C VAL A 29 9.47 5.69 5.61
N ASP A 30 8.85 5.97 4.46
CA ASP A 30 9.51 5.90 3.16
C ASP A 30 9.71 7.33 2.63
N PRO A 31 10.94 7.82 2.60
CA PRO A 31 11.20 9.19 2.14
C PRO A 31 11.06 9.35 0.61
N LEU A 32 11.11 8.25 -0.17
CA LEU A 32 10.99 8.29 -1.62
C LEU A 32 10.57 6.94 -2.21
N ASP A 33 9.31 6.57 -2.06
CA ASP A 33 8.73 5.40 -2.75
C ASP A 33 8.61 5.68 -4.26
N GLY A 34 9.11 4.75 -5.05
CA GLY A 34 9.17 4.91 -6.51
C GLY A 34 10.41 5.68 -6.98
N SER A 35 11.55 5.49 -6.34
CA SER A 35 12.83 6.16 -6.67
C SER A 35 13.24 6.01 -8.14
N SER A 36 12.90 4.91 -8.81
CA SER A 36 13.12 4.70 -10.25
C SER A 36 12.31 5.64 -11.15
N ASP A 37 11.24 6.22 -10.64
CA ASP A 37 10.33 7.14 -11.34
C ASP A 37 10.64 8.61 -11.01
N PHE A 38 11.37 8.85 -9.93
CA PHE A 38 11.71 10.20 -9.48
C PHE A 38 12.51 10.96 -10.54
N GLY A 39 12.02 12.15 -10.91
CA GLY A 39 12.61 12.99 -11.95
C GLY A 39 12.21 12.66 -13.39
N TRP A 40 11.45 11.53 -13.62
CA TRP A 40 11.01 11.11 -14.94
C TRP A 40 9.49 11.06 -15.10
N SER A 41 8.77 10.82 -14.01
CA SER A 41 7.32 10.77 -13.99
C SER A 41 6.77 11.24 -12.66
N ASP A 42 5.44 11.36 -12.57
CA ASP A 42 4.72 11.71 -11.35
C ASP A 42 4.43 10.50 -10.43
N HIS A 43 5.00 9.32 -10.75
CA HIS A 43 4.72 8.07 -10.06
C HIS A 43 5.71 7.81 -8.90
N TRP A 44 5.78 8.77 -7.98
CA TRP A 44 6.55 8.64 -6.75
C TRP A 44 5.81 9.30 -5.58
N SER A 45 6.11 8.88 -4.37
CA SER A 45 5.41 9.34 -3.16
C SER A 45 6.32 9.35 -1.94
N VAL A 46 5.85 10.01 -0.88
CA VAL A 46 6.49 10.02 0.44
C VAL A 46 5.49 9.45 1.44
N HIS A 47 5.94 8.52 2.28
CA HIS A 47 5.09 7.82 3.23
C HIS A 47 5.51 8.10 4.67
N VAL A 48 4.52 8.35 5.53
CA VAL A 48 4.70 8.43 6.97
C VAL A 48 3.53 7.71 7.64
N ALA A 49 3.83 6.70 8.45
CA ALA A 49 2.83 6.00 9.27
C ALA A 49 3.25 6.00 10.73
N LEU A 50 2.28 6.01 11.64
CA LEU A 50 2.47 5.80 13.06
C LEU A 50 1.87 4.45 13.45
N ILE A 51 2.69 3.63 14.09
CA ILE A 51 2.30 2.36 14.70
C ILE A 51 2.33 2.55 16.20
N GLU A 52 1.25 2.26 16.89
CA GLU A 52 1.13 2.34 18.36
C GLU A 52 0.69 0.97 18.89
N ASN A 53 1.49 0.41 19.81
CA ASN A 53 1.24 -0.92 20.36
C ASN A 53 1.06 -2.03 19.29
N GLY A 54 1.81 -1.95 18.18
CA GLY A 54 1.75 -2.88 17.05
C GLY A 54 0.65 -2.59 16.03
N GLU A 55 -0.25 -1.62 16.28
CA GLU A 55 -1.36 -1.28 15.39
C GLU A 55 -1.08 0.02 14.63
N PRO A 56 -1.40 0.06 13.32
CA PRO A 56 -1.26 1.26 12.52
C PRO A 56 -2.40 2.25 12.82
N THR A 57 -2.10 3.38 13.48
CA THR A 57 -3.09 4.35 13.97
C THR A 57 -3.21 5.60 13.13
N ALA A 58 -2.15 6.04 12.48
CA ALA A 58 -2.18 7.22 11.61
C ALA A 58 -1.27 7.03 10.39
N GLY A 59 -1.64 7.64 9.27
CA GLY A 59 -0.84 7.58 8.04
C GLY A 59 -1.07 8.77 7.13
N ALA A 60 -0.01 9.12 6.39
CA ALA A 60 -0.05 10.10 5.33
C ALA A 60 0.79 9.65 4.14
N VAL A 61 0.26 9.84 2.94
CA VAL A 61 0.92 9.60 1.66
C VAL A 61 0.88 10.88 0.85
N ALA A 62 2.03 11.50 0.65
CA ALA A 62 2.15 12.64 -0.25
C ALA A 62 2.47 12.15 -1.67
N VAL A 63 1.72 12.60 -2.66
CA VAL A 63 1.95 12.35 -4.08
C VAL A 63 2.20 13.71 -4.75
N PRO A 64 3.45 14.17 -4.81
CA PRO A 64 3.77 15.53 -5.30
C PRO A 64 3.34 15.78 -6.75
N GLY A 65 3.43 14.76 -7.63
CA GLY A 65 2.94 14.86 -9.00
C GLY A 65 1.44 15.15 -9.12
N TRP A 66 0.66 14.84 -8.06
CA TRP A 66 -0.76 15.21 -7.98
C TRP A 66 -1.01 16.44 -7.12
N GLY A 67 0.03 17.05 -6.54
CA GLY A 67 -0.08 18.18 -5.64
C GLY A 67 -0.87 17.89 -4.35
N THR A 68 -0.97 16.62 -3.94
CA THR A 68 -1.90 16.18 -2.88
C THR A 68 -1.21 15.31 -1.84
N THR A 69 -1.62 15.49 -0.59
CA THR A 69 -1.29 14.59 0.53
C THR A 69 -2.56 13.95 1.06
N TYR A 70 -2.64 12.64 0.92
CA TYR A 70 -3.70 11.82 1.50
C TYR A 70 -3.35 11.45 2.93
N ARG A 71 -4.33 11.43 3.82
CA ARG A 71 -4.12 11.16 5.25
C ARG A 71 -5.30 10.38 5.82
N SER A 72 -5.05 9.63 6.87
CA SER A 72 -6.10 8.88 7.56
C SER A 72 -7.02 9.77 8.41
N HIS A 73 -6.56 10.97 8.81
CA HIS A 73 -7.34 11.92 9.62
C HIS A 73 -7.17 13.37 9.10
N PRO A 74 -8.24 14.05 8.62
CA PRO A 74 -9.53 13.43 8.32
C PRO A 74 -9.42 12.34 7.25
N ALA A 75 -10.25 11.32 7.36
CA ALA A 75 -10.31 10.25 6.38
C ALA A 75 -10.70 10.76 4.99
N PRO A 76 -10.17 10.19 3.90
CA PRO A 76 -10.66 10.48 2.56
C PRO A 76 -12.13 10.06 2.44
N GLU A 77 -12.92 10.83 1.69
CA GLU A 77 -14.30 10.44 1.41
C GLU A 77 -14.31 9.15 0.57
N PRO A 78 -15.16 8.15 0.92
CA PRO A 78 -15.31 6.94 0.13
C PRO A 78 -15.81 7.28 -1.28
N ILE A 79 -15.04 6.92 -2.31
CA ILE A 79 -15.49 7.10 -3.69
C ILE A 79 -16.23 5.84 -4.14
N MET A 80 -17.45 6.02 -4.65
CA MET A 80 -18.29 4.92 -5.13
C MET A 80 -17.62 4.21 -6.31
N SER A 81 -17.67 2.88 -6.28
CA SER A 81 -17.21 2.05 -7.39
C SER A 81 -18.10 2.21 -8.63
N ARG A 82 -17.52 2.03 -9.82
CA ARG A 82 -18.24 1.92 -11.10
C ARG A 82 -18.84 0.53 -11.20
N VAL A 83 -20.02 0.34 -10.67
CA VAL A 83 -20.72 -0.95 -10.69
C VAL A 83 -21.11 -1.30 -12.12
N GLY A 84 -20.73 -2.50 -12.58
CA GLY A 84 -21.13 -3.06 -13.90
C GLY A 84 -20.09 -2.85 -15.01
N GLU A 85 -18.98 -2.14 -14.75
CA GLU A 85 -17.83 -2.06 -15.65
C GLU A 85 -16.80 -3.17 -15.34
N ARG A 86 -15.89 -3.43 -16.29
CA ARG A 86 -14.76 -4.34 -16.05
C ARG A 86 -13.88 -3.75 -14.93
N PRO A 87 -13.43 -4.57 -13.95
CA PRO A 87 -12.58 -4.06 -12.89
C PRO A 87 -11.28 -3.47 -13.43
N ALA A 88 -10.94 -2.26 -13.01
CA ALA A 88 -9.67 -1.62 -13.30
C ALA A 88 -8.68 -1.92 -12.17
N ILE A 89 -7.58 -2.62 -12.47
CA ILE A 89 -6.60 -3.04 -11.47
C ILE A 89 -5.22 -2.51 -11.82
N VAL A 90 -4.55 -1.92 -10.83
CA VAL A 90 -3.17 -1.49 -11.00
C VAL A 90 -2.21 -2.48 -10.34
N VAL A 91 -1.10 -2.77 -11.03
CA VAL A 91 -0.03 -3.66 -10.56
C VAL A 91 1.33 -2.98 -10.60
N SER A 92 2.34 -3.56 -9.96
CA SER A 92 3.71 -3.05 -10.04
C SER A 92 4.28 -3.20 -11.45
N ARG A 93 4.91 -2.14 -11.97
CA ARG A 93 5.58 -2.15 -13.28
C ARG A 93 6.67 -3.23 -13.37
N SER A 94 7.41 -3.45 -12.32
CA SER A 94 8.49 -4.43 -12.28
C SER A 94 7.99 -5.89 -12.24
N ARG A 95 6.72 -6.13 -11.87
CA ARG A 95 6.12 -7.47 -11.69
C ARG A 95 4.84 -7.71 -12.50
N ARG A 96 4.53 -6.83 -13.45
CA ARG A 96 3.28 -6.82 -14.24
C ARG A 96 2.97 -8.13 -14.98
N HIS A 97 3.99 -8.92 -15.34
CA HIS A 97 3.80 -10.02 -16.28
C HIS A 97 3.02 -11.20 -15.72
N ILE A 98 3.12 -11.50 -14.44
CA ILE A 98 2.46 -12.67 -13.85
C ILE A 98 1.13 -12.26 -13.21
N ASP A 99 1.15 -11.29 -12.30
CA ASP A 99 -0.06 -10.85 -11.57
C ASP A 99 -1.08 -10.25 -12.52
N GLY A 100 -0.62 -9.34 -13.39
CA GLY A 100 -1.48 -8.69 -14.36
C GLY A 100 -2.12 -9.64 -15.34
N ARG A 101 -1.39 -10.66 -15.81
CA ARG A 101 -1.94 -11.65 -16.73
C ARG A 101 -3.02 -12.51 -16.06
N MET A 102 -2.78 -12.99 -14.85
CA MET A 102 -3.77 -13.79 -14.11
C MET A 102 -5.05 -13.00 -13.84
N LEU A 103 -4.93 -11.74 -13.40
CA LEU A 103 -6.07 -10.87 -13.15
C LEU A 103 -6.85 -10.57 -14.44
N HIS A 104 -6.16 -10.35 -15.56
CA HIS A 104 -6.80 -10.16 -16.85
C HIS A 104 -7.52 -11.43 -17.35
N GLU A 105 -6.83 -12.58 -17.36
CA GLU A 105 -7.35 -13.83 -17.93
C GLU A 105 -8.47 -14.45 -17.07
N ARG A 106 -8.37 -14.37 -15.75
CA ARG A 106 -9.29 -15.05 -14.83
C ARG A 106 -10.40 -14.17 -14.28
N LEU A 107 -10.12 -12.87 -14.10
CA LEU A 107 -11.09 -11.90 -13.58
C LEU A 107 -11.68 -10.99 -14.67
N GLY A 108 -11.11 -11.01 -15.88
CA GLY A 108 -11.51 -10.10 -16.95
C GLY A 108 -11.15 -8.64 -16.68
N ALA A 109 -10.21 -8.39 -15.79
CA ALA A 109 -9.84 -7.04 -15.40
C ALA A 109 -9.06 -6.28 -16.47
N ASP A 110 -9.22 -4.96 -16.52
CA ASP A 110 -8.34 -4.06 -17.24
C ASP A 110 -7.14 -3.72 -16.34
N VAL A 111 -5.93 -4.13 -16.76
CA VAL A 111 -4.75 -4.08 -15.91
C VAL A 111 -3.76 -3.02 -16.38
N MET A 112 -3.38 -2.13 -15.47
CA MET A 112 -2.37 -1.11 -15.67
C MET A 112 -1.13 -1.35 -14.82
N ALA A 113 0.05 -0.97 -15.33
CA ALA A 113 1.31 -1.10 -14.61
C ALA A 113 1.89 0.28 -14.27
N VAL A 114 2.02 0.58 -12.97
CA VAL A 114 2.46 1.87 -12.45
C VAL A 114 3.59 1.69 -11.45
N GLY A 115 4.49 2.68 -11.33
CA GLY A 115 5.51 2.76 -10.28
C GLY A 115 4.90 3.11 -8.92
N SER A 116 5.72 3.19 -7.87
CA SER A 116 5.34 3.58 -6.51
C SER A 116 4.18 2.76 -5.90
N ALA A 117 4.33 2.24 -4.71
CA ALA A 117 3.25 1.56 -3.98
C ALA A 117 2.20 2.55 -3.48
N GLY A 118 2.64 3.72 -3.01
CA GLY A 118 1.76 4.79 -2.55
C GLY A 118 0.89 5.35 -3.68
N VAL A 119 1.47 5.64 -4.84
CA VAL A 119 0.71 6.12 -6.01
C VAL A 119 -0.38 5.12 -6.39
N LYS A 120 -0.07 3.80 -6.46
CA LYS A 120 -1.06 2.76 -6.78
C LYS A 120 -2.18 2.68 -5.74
N ALA A 121 -1.85 2.69 -4.46
CA ALA A 121 -2.85 2.66 -3.40
C ALA A 121 -3.72 3.94 -3.40
N MET A 122 -3.12 5.10 -3.61
CA MET A 122 -3.88 6.37 -3.68
C MET A 122 -4.73 6.47 -4.95
N ALA A 123 -4.38 5.82 -6.05
CA ALA A 123 -5.25 5.70 -7.24
C ALA A 123 -6.55 4.93 -6.91
N VAL A 124 -6.48 3.89 -6.05
CA VAL A 124 -7.69 3.21 -5.55
C VAL A 124 -8.50 4.13 -4.64
N VAL A 125 -7.84 4.85 -3.72
CA VAL A 125 -8.50 5.83 -2.83
C VAL A 125 -9.26 6.90 -3.64
N ARG A 126 -8.66 7.39 -4.74
CA ARG A 126 -9.26 8.38 -5.65
C ARG A 126 -10.35 7.82 -6.56
N GLY A 127 -10.56 6.52 -6.60
CA GLY A 127 -11.52 5.88 -7.51
C GLY A 127 -11.10 5.85 -8.98
N GLU A 128 -9.83 6.05 -9.28
CA GLU A 128 -9.28 5.93 -10.64
C GLU A 128 -9.18 4.47 -11.08
N VAL A 129 -8.95 3.58 -10.10
CA VAL A 129 -8.94 2.12 -10.25
C VAL A 129 -9.67 1.46 -9.09
N ASP A 130 -10.03 0.18 -9.24
CA ASP A 130 -10.81 -0.56 -8.24
C ASP A 130 -9.94 -1.34 -7.27
N ALA A 131 -8.74 -1.74 -7.68
CA ALA A 131 -7.80 -2.43 -6.81
C ALA A 131 -6.33 -2.18 -7.20
N TYR A 132 -5.46 -2.32 -6.19
CA TYR A 132 -4.03 -2.48 -6.34
C TYR A 132 -3.62 -3.86 -5.85
N VAL A 133 -2.94 -4.63 -6.69
CA VAL A 133 -2.43 -5.97 -6.36
C VAL A 133 -0.93 -6.00 -6.55
N HIS A 134 -0.21 -6.47 -5.52
CA HIS A 134 1.23 -6.64 -5.53
C HIS A 134 1.60 -8.08 -5.15
N GLY A 135 1.97 -8.88 -6.11
CA GLY A 135 2.28 -10.31 -5.94
C GLY A 135 3.72 -10.61 -5.56
N GLY A 136 4.48 -9.65 -5.10
CA GLY A 136 5.89 -9.81 -4.71
C GLY A 136 6.22 -9.22 -3.35
N GLY A 137 7.49 -9.27 -2.98
CA GLY A 137 7.95 -8.67 -1.73
C GLY A 137 7.87 -7.14 -1.74
N LEU A 138 7.43 -6.61 -0.61
CA LEU A 138 7.44 -5.20 -0.24
C LEU A 138 8.13 -5.08 1.11
N TYR A 139 8.62 -3.91 1.44
CA TYR A 139 8.96 -3.60 2.81
C TYR A 139 7.79 -2.88 3.52
N GLU A 140 7.83 -2.84 4.85
CA GLU A 140 6.76 -2.20 5.62
C GLU A 140 6.62 -0.70 5.29
N TRP A 141 7.70 0.00 4.97
CA TRP A 141 7.66 1.40 4.59
C TRP A 141 6.97 1.66 3.25
N ASP A 142 6.97 0.68 2.31
CA ASP A 142 6.20 0.76 1.06
C ASP A 142 4.68 0.72 1.30
N SER A 143 4.23 0.09 2.40
CA SER A 143 2.81 -0.28 2.58
C SER A 143 2.13 0.32 3.81
N ALA A 144 2.85 0.62 4.91
CA ALA A 144 2.22 1.03 6.16
C ALA A 144 1.31 2.27 6.00
N ALA A 145 1.84 3.37 5.49
CA ALA A 145 1.05 4.59 5.29
C ALA A 145 -0.06 4.42 4.24
N PRO A 146 0.20 3.83 3.04
CA PRO A 146 -0.84 3.53 2.07
C PRO A 146 -2.00 2.71 2.63
N VAL A 147 -1.72 1.68 3.44
CA VAL A 147 -2.72 0.81 4.06
C VAL A 147 -3.58 1.58 5.06
N VAL A 148 -2.97 2.38 5.94
CA VAL A 148 -3.72 3.17 6.94
C VAL A 148 -4.66 4.16 6.25
N VAL A 149 -4.20 4.86 5.22
CA VAL A 149 -5.02 5.81 4.46
C VAL A 149 -6.13 5.10 3.68
N ALA A 150 -5.83 3.97 3.04
CA ALA A 150 -6.80 3.20 2.28
C ALA A 150 -7.90 2.59 3.18
N ARG A 151 -7.54 2.05 4.35
CA ARG A 151 -8.51 1.57 5.34
C ARG A 151 -9.42 2.70 5.84
N ALA A 152 -8.87 3.87 6.09
CA ALA A 152 -9.65 5.05 6.48
C ALA A 152 -10.64 5.49 5.38
N ALA A 153 -10.32 5.24 4.09
CA ALA A 153 -11.22 5.45 2.96
C ALA A 153 -12.24 4.30 2.73
N GLY A 154 -12.31 3.30 3.62
CA GLY A 154 -13.25 2.18 3.52
C GLY A 154 -12.82 1.06 2.56
N LEU A 155 -11.55 1.02 2.17
CA LEU A 155 -11.00 -0.05 1.35
C LEU A 155 -10.54 -1.25 2.20
N VAL A 156 -10.56 -2.43 1.61
CA VAL A 156 -9.99 -3.65 2.21
C VAL A 156 -8.51 -3.72 1.87
N CYS A 157 -7.68 -3.98 2.90
CA CYS A 157 -6.24 -4.16 2.76
C CYS A 157 -5.83 -5.46 3.45
N CYS A 158 -5.27 -6.40 2.69
CA CYS A 158 -4.85 -7.71 3.20
C CYS A 158 -3.64 -8.27 2.43
N ARG A 159 -3.14 -9.41 2.86
CA ARG A 159 -2.17 -10.24 2.13
C ARG A 159 -2.83 -10.95 0.95
N LEU A 160 -2.02 -11.58 0.09
CA LEU A 160 -2.51 -12.39 -1.04
C LEU A 160 -3.26 -13.66 -0.62
N ASP A 161 -3.11 -14.11 0.61
CA ASP A 161 -3.82 -15.23 1.23
C ASP A 161 -5.03 -14.79 2.06
N GLY A 162 -5.35 -13.50 2.05
CA GLY A 162 -6.42 -12.91 2.85
C GLY A 162 -6.05 -12.62 4.29
N SER A 163 -4.85 -13.00 4.76
CA SER A 163 -4.42 -12.71 6.12
C SER A 163 -4.17 -11.23 6.37
N GLU A 164 -4.18 -10.85 7.64
CA GLU A 164 -3.97 -9.47 8.06
C GLU A 164 -2.54 -8.97 7.81
N LEU A 165 -2.42 -7.67 7.62
CA LEU A 165 -1.17 -6.96 7.51
C LEU A 165 -0.66 -6.60 8.91
N VAL A 166 0.52 -7.11 9.25
CA VAL A 166 1.20 -6.83 10.52
C VAL A 166 2.40 -5.95 10.25
N PHE A 167 2.58 -4.91 11.07
CA PHE A 167 3.66 -3.94 10.98
C PHE A 167 4.57 -3.95 12.21
N ASN A 168 5.72 -3.31 12.10
CA ASN A 168 6.79 -3.31 13.09
C ASN A 168 7.34 -4.72 13.41
N LYS A 169 7.41 -5.60 12.41
CA LYS A 169 8.03 -6.92 12.54
C LYS A 169 9.55 -6.81 12.65
N ARG A 170 10.20 -7.80 13.22
CA ARG A 170 11.68 -7.90 13.26
C ARG A 170 12.27 -7.87 11.84
N ASP A 171 11.73 -8.64 10.92
CA ASP A 171 12.00 -8.53 9.49
C ASP A 171 10.90 -7.68 8.86
N PRO A 172 11.21 -6.47 8.38
CA PRO A 172 10.24 -5.56 7.79
C PRO A 172 9.78 -5.99 6.38
N TRP A 173 10.25 -7.12 5.87
CA TRP A 173 9.83 -7.65 4.59
C TRP A 173 8.39 -8.20 4.63
N SER A 174 7.66 -8.04 3.52
CA SER A 174 6.24 -8.36 3.35
C SER A 174 6.00 -9.09 2.03
N PRO A 175 5.32 -10.27 2.02
CA PRO A 175 5.23 -11.11 0.82
C PRO A 175 4.31 -10.56 -0.28
N GLY A 176 3.40 -9.66 0.02
CA GLY A 176 2.50 -9.06 -0.97
C GLY A 176 1.40 -8.22 -0.33
N LEU A 177 0.60 -7.57 -1.18
CA LEU A 177 -0.43 -6.63 -0.76
C LEU A 177 -1.61 -6.61 -1.73
N ILE A 178 -2.81 -6.58 -1.20
CA ILE A 178 -4.04 -6.22 -1.89
C ILE A 178 -4.59 -4.97 -1.21
N VAL A 179 -4.93 -3.94 -1.99
CA VAL A 179 -5.75 -2.80 -1.61
C VAL A 179 -6.92 -2.78 -2.59
N SER A 180 -8.14 -3.01 -2.13
CA SER A 180 -9.28 -3.25 -3.02
C SER A 180 -10.58 -2.66 -2.50
N ARG A 181 -11.51 -2.39 -3.41
CA ARG A 181 -12.92 -2.21 -3.10
C ARG A 181 -13.45 -3.47 -2.43
N PRO A 182 -14.32 -3.35 -1.39
CA PRO A 182 -14.80 -4.51 -0.63
C PRO A 182 -15.42 -5.62 -1.49
N HIS A 183 -16.16 -5.25 -2.54
CA HIS A 183 -16.87 -6.21 -3.40
C HIS A 183 -15.96 -7.02 -4.34
N LEU A 184 -14.68 -6.62 -4.53
CA LEU A 184 -13.74 -7.29 -5.43
C LEU A 184 -12.71 -8.15 -4.70
N VAL A 185 -12.61 -8.03 -3.38
CA VAL A 185 -11.50 -8.64 -2.64
C VAL A 185 -11.51 -10.16 -2.75
N GLU A 186 -12.68 -10.80 -2.66
CA GLU A 186 -12.80 -12.25 -2.74
C GLU A 186 -12.42 -12.79 -4.11
N ASP A 187 -12.90 -12.16 -5.17
CA ASP A 187 -12.56 -12.52 -6.56
C ASP A 187 -11.04 -12.40 -6.82
N ILE A 188 -10.40 -11.35 -6.27
CA ILE A 188 -8.95 -11.17 -6.38
C ILE A 188 -8.21 -12.26 -5.59
N LEU A 189 -8.66 -12.59 -4.38
CA LEU A 189 -8.08 -13.66 -3.57
C LEU A 189 -8.16 -15.02 -4.28
N ASP A 190 -9.29 -15.36 -4.89
CA ASP A 190 -9.48 -16.59 -5.65
C ASP A 190 -8.52 -16.69 -6.85
N VAL A 191 -8.24 -15.57 -7.51
CA VAL A 191 -7.27 -15.52 -8.61
C VAL A 191 -5.84 -15.69 -8.10
N MET A 192 -5.49 -15.07 -6.95
CA MET A 192 -4.12 -14.98 -6.45
C MET A 192 -3.72 -16.18 -5.57
N SER A 193 -4.66 -16.88 -4.92
CA SER A 193 -4.43 -18.02 -4.03
C SER A 193 -3.56 -19.14 -4.60
N PRO A 194 -3.62 -19.52 -5.89
CA PRO A 194 -2.78 -20.57 -6.46
C PRO A 194 -1.27 -20.32 -6.39
N ARG A 195 -0.85 -19.09 -6.08
CA ARG A 195 0.58 -18.72 -5.97
C ARG A 195 1.20 -19.00 -4.61
N ILE A 196 0.40 -19.35 -3.63
CA ILE A 196 0.82 -19.52 -2.23
C ILE A 196 1.16 -20.99 -1.92
N ARG A 197 0.97 -21.89 -2.88
CA ARG A 197 1.27 -23.33 -2.77
C ARG A 197 2.61 -23.72 -3.37
#